data_534767529d5d2a53d300e53917388302
#
_entry.id   534767529d5d2a53d300e53917388302
#
_cell.length_a   1.000
_cell.length_b   1.000
_cell.length_c   1.000
_cell.angle_alpha   90.00
_cell.angle_beta   90.00
_cell.angle_gamma   90.00
#
_symmetry.space_group_name_H-M   'P 1'
#
loop_
_entity.id
_entity.type
_entity.pdbx_description
1 polymer ?
#
loop_
_entity_poly.entity_id
_entity_poly.type
_entity_poly.pdbx_seq_one_letter_code
_entity_poly.pdbx_strand_id
1 'polypeptide(L)'
;MGGVAGHMDHLYDNPLLTFSKMIEIMEAASNGELTTEEKVDGQNLFLSYSIPEGKAKGARNKGNLRSGGLDAEGLAQKFAGRGNLLQTFNDGFSAFEQAVKGLSDEEKQIIFGPNTNIWYNSEIMDPGSRNVINYDGKTLKIHNVGHFVFDPESGEKKQIPSNALPTLDNALLRMQDQLNQHDFSLAREALIKLQALEDKQPLFKAKSQLKKILSAEGLPLDSTVRDYLFSRLMKGIPLEGGENLKRELVKYLLEMPDNIGKRAIKKGLPRELAREIDGIVSNKRMLLQDAIYPLEMTVHDFTVEILKGLKSVFIADNDKEITRLKNELATAVKQITDQGPENPQAMEVMQRHLNKIKDFSRITTPVEAVVFDYDGHTYKFAGNFAPLNQILGLFRYPKGGKKLTSESLTLDSEVLTPKSGGKRVALIPGGFKPPHAGHFLLAKYFANKKDVDEVIVVVSTKSRPPVTVDMAIKLWEIYTKDFPKVKVQAGKTPSPVG
;
A
#
# COMPACT_ATOMS: atom_id res chain seq x y z
N MET A 1 -7.42 -4.93 -4.72
CA MET A 1 -7.09 -6.37 -4.86
C MET A 1 -6.45 -6.77 -3.55
N GLY A 2 -7.19 -7.43 -2.66
CA GLY A 2 -6.67 -7.85 -1.36
C GLY A 2 -5.69 -8.99 -1.53
N GLY A 3 -4.57 -8.96 -0.81
CA GLY A 3 -3.66 -10.08 -0.66
C GLY A 3 -4.35 -11.30 -0.02
N VAL A 4 -3.60 -12.38 0.17
CA VAL A 4 -4.09 -13.65 0.73
C VAL A 4 -4.66 -13.49 2.13
N ALA A 5 -4.01 -12.68 2.98
CA ALA A 5 -4.48 -12.41 4.34
C ALA A 5 -5.56 -11.32 4.42
N GLY A 6 -5.90 -10.67 3.30
CA GLY A 6 -6.40 -9.33 3.33
C GLY A 6 -5.19 -8.38 3.35
N HIS A 7 -5.39 -7.08 3.27
CA HIS A 7 -4.34 -6.15 3.67
C HIS A 7 -4.18 -6.26 5.19
N MET A 8 -2.96 -6.07 5.70
CA MET A 8 -2.79 -5.71 7.11
C MET A 8 -3.56 -4.42 7.30
N ASP A 9 -4.63 -4.48 8.10
CA ASP A 9 -5.61 -3.41 8.14
C ASP A 9 -5.11 -2.25 9.01
N HIS A 10 -5.32 -1.03 8.56
CA HIS A 10 -5.40 0.07 9.52
C HIS A 10 -6.64 -0.13 10.41
N LEU A 11 -6.69 0.48 11.57
CA LEU A 11 -7.85 0.36 12.46
C LEU A 11 -9.15 0.73 11.74
N TYR A 12 -9.10 1.68 10.83
CA TYR A 12 -10.26 2.13 10.05
C TYR A 12 -10.59 1.26 8.83
N ASP A 13 -9.73 0.31 8.45
CA ASP A 13 -9.99 -0.62 7.33
C ASP A 13 -10.84 -1.82 7.77
N ASN A 14 -10.89 -2.14 9.07
CA ASN A 14 -11.73 -3.21 9.59
C ASN A 14 -13.18 -2.71 9.81
N PRO A 15 -14.12 -3.10 8.95
CA PRO A 15 -15.49 -2.60 9.01
C PRO A 15 -16.26 -3.04 10.27
N LEU A 16 -15.78 -4.07 10.97
CA LEU A 16 -16.41 -4.61 12.18
C LEU A 16 -15.77 -4.09 13.47
N LEU A 17 -14.65 -3.37 13.38
CA LEU A 17 -14.02 -2.78 14.55
C LEU A 17 -14.92 -1.69 15.14
N THR A 18 -15.26 -1.80 16.43
CA THR A 18 -15.98 -0.76 17.15
C THR A 18 -15.05 0.40 17.53
N PHE A 19 -15.60 1.59 17.69
CA PHE A 19 -14.80 2.74 18.13
C PHE A 19 -14.32 2.57 19.57
N SER A 20 -15.08 1.89 20.43
CA SER A 20 -14.62 1.52 21.77
C SER A 20 -13.37 0.65 21.72
N LYS A 21 -13.37 -0.37 20.86
CA LYS A 21 -12.22 -1.26 20.68
C LYS A 21 -11.03 -0.57 20.00
N MET A 22 -11.31 0.34 19.06
CA MET A 22 -10.27 1.18 18.46
C MET A 22 -9.54 2.04 19.51
N ILE A 23 -10.28 2.63 20.44
CA ILE A 23 -9.72 3.39 21.56
C ILE A 23 -8.90 2.47 22.49
N GLU A 24 -9.37 1.29 22.80
CA GLU A 24 -8.65 0.30 23.61
C GLU A 24 -7.29 -0.07 22.99
N ILE A 25 -7.26 -0.33 21.68
CA ILE A 25 -6.01 -0.58 20.94
C ILE A 25 -5.06 0.62 21.01
N MET A 26 -5.58 1.84 20.84
CA MET A 26 -4.78 3.06 20.97
C MET A 26 -4.24 3.25 22.40
N GLU A 27 -5.01 2.90 23.43
CA GLU A 27 -4.57 2.93 24.82
C GLU A 27 -3.45 1.93 25.06
N ALA A 28 -3.62 0.68 24.62
CA ALA A 28 -2.61 -0.36 24.73
C ALA A 28 -1.29 0.05 24.01
N ALA A 29 -1.41 0.63 22.80
CA ALA A 29 -0.26 1.17 22.09
C ALA A 29 0.44 2.30 22.86
N SER A 30 -0.36 3.25 23.36
CA SER A 30 0.14 4.41 24.11
C SER A 30 0.81 4.01 25.42
N ASN A 31 0.38 2.89 26.04
CA ASN A 31 0.96 2.36 27.27
C ASN A 31 2.17 1.44 27.04
N GLY A 32 2.52 1.17 25.77
CA GLY A 32 3.61 0.25 25.46
C GLY A 32 3.26 -1.23 25.73
N GLU A 33 1.98 -1.58 25.71
CA GLU A 33 1.50 -2.93 25.99
C GLU A 33 1.52 -3.82 24.75
N LEU A 34 1.53 -3.22 23.54
CA LEU A 34 1.54 -3.97 22.29
C LEU A 34 2.94 -4.47 21.96
N THR A 35 3.01 -5.74 21.57
CA THR A 35 4.17 -6.33 20.91
C THR A 35 3.92 -6.28 19.41
N THR A 36 4.86 -5.71 18.68
CA THR A 36 4.76 -5.45 17.26
C THR A 36 5.94 -6.06 16.52
N GLU A 37 5.87 -6.10 15.20
CA GLU A 37 7.03 -6.34 14.33
C GLU A 37 7.10 -5.27 13.25
N GLU A 38 8.28 -5.10 12.64
CA GLU A 38 8.43 -4.21 11.50
C GLU A 38 7.67 -4.76 10.28
N LYS A 39 6.95 -3.90 9.59
CA LYS A 39 6.44 -4.22 8.26
C LYS A 39 7.54 -4.00 7.24
N VAL A 40 8.22 -5.08 6.87
CA VAL A 40 9.27 -5.05 5.85
C VAL A 40 8.69 -4.82 4.45
N ASP A 41 9.49 -4.21 3.57
CA ASP A 41 9.09 -3.80 2.21
C ASP A 41 9.63 -4.80 1.17
N GLY A 42 9.21 -6.05 1.27
CA GLY A 42 9.59 -7.13 0.35
C GLY A 42 8.48 -7.51 -0.64
N GLN A 43 8.57 -8.74 -1.13
CA GLN A 43 7.55 -9.38 -1.95
C GLN A 43 6.79 -10.38 -1.11
N ASN A 44 5.59 -10.01 -0.65
CA ASN A 44 4.78 -10.87 0.18
C ASN A 44 4.39 -12.16 -0.53
N LEU A 45 4.55 -13.30 0.14
CA LEU A 45 4.12 -14.61 -0.30
C LEU A 45 3.69 -15.43 0.92
N PHE A 46 2.48 -15.95 0.91
CA PHE A 46 2.08 -16.94 1.90
C PHE A 46 2.63 -18.28 1.52
N LEU A 47 3.28 -18.95 2.47
CA LEU A 47 3.95 -20.23 2.27
C LEU A 47 3.33 -21.31 3.13
N SER A 48 3.24 -22.49 2.56
CA SER A 48 2.86 -23.75 3.21
C SER A 48 3.65 -24.89 2.57
N TYR A 49 3.42 -26.13 3.02
CA TYR A 49 4.05 -27.31 2.46
C TYR A 49 3.07 -28.46 2.40
N SER A 50 2.96 -29.09 1.24
CA SER A 50 2.16 -30.30 1.06
C SER A 50 3.00 -31.54 1.40
N ILE A 51 2.73 -32.13 2.54
CA ILE A 51 3.41 -33.36 2.97
C ILE A 51 3.15 -34.51 1.99
N PRO A 52 1.90 -34.76 1.53
CA PRO A 52 1.63 -35.81 0.57
C PRO A 52 2.34 -35.64 -0.77
N GLU A 53 2.48 -34.40 -1.25
CA GLU A 53 3.15 -34.12 -2.52
C GLU A 53 4.67 -33.94 -2.37
N GLY A 54 5.15 -33.76 -1.15
CA GLY A 54 6.56 -33.45 -0.87
C GLY A 54 7.01 -32.10 -1.45
N LYS A 55 6.09 -31.12 -1.58
CA LYS A 55 6.33 -29.84 -2.27
C LYS A 55 5.89 -28.63 -1.45
N ALA A 56 6.64 -27.54 -1.58
CA ALA A 56 6.20 -26.25 -1.09
C ALA A 56 4.96 -25.74 -1.85
N LYS A 57 4.16 -24.92 -1.19
CA LYS A 57 2.96 -24.26 -1.73
C LYS A 57 3.04 -22.77 -1.44
N GLY A 58 2.77 -21.96 -2.46
CA GLY A 58 2.76 -20.50 -2.36
C GLY A 58 1.40 -19.90 -2.71
N ALA A 59 0.99 -18.84 -2.00
CA ALA A 59 -0.25 -18.14 -2.31
C ALA A 59 -0.11 -16.64 -2.22
N ARG A 60 -0.62 -15.91 -3.23
CA ARG A 60 -0.67 -14.43 -3.30
C ARG A 60 -2.08 -13.86 -3.16
N ASN A 61 -3.10 -14.69 -3.29
CA ASN A 61 -4.50 -14.27 -3.24
C ASN A 61 -5.41 -15.42 -2.81
N LYS A 62 -6.67 -15.09 -2.49
CA LYS A 62 -7.67 -16.07 -2.06
C LYS A 62 -7.91 -17.19 -3.09
N GLY A 63 -7.78 -16.89 -4.38
CA GLY A 63 -7.92 -17.91 -5.43
C GLY A 63 -6.83 -18.98 -5.34
N ASN A 64 -5.57 -18.57 -5.08
CA ASN A 64 -4.47 -19.50 -4.87
C ASN A 64 -4.68 -20.36 -3.62
N LEU A 65 -5.22 -19.81 -2.52
CA LEU A 65 -5.54 -20.58 -1.31
C LEU A 65 -6.59 -21.66 -1.60
N ARG A 66 -7.69 -21.28 -2.28
CA ARG A 66 -8.78 -22.22 -2.62
C ARG A 66 -8.35 -23.36 -3.54
N SER A 67 -7.34 -23.11 -4.37
CA SER A 67 -6.74 -24.14 -5.23
C SER A 67 -5.64 -24.97 -4.54
N GLY A 68 -5.45 -24.85 -3.23
CA GLY A 68 -4.42 -25.57 -2.48
C GLY A 68 -3.00 -24.97 -2.61
N GLY A 69 -2.89 -23.76 -3.17
CA GLY A 69 -1.61 -23.09 -3.41
C GLY A 69 -1.01 -23.41 -4.79
N LEU A 70 0.01 -22.66 -5.14
CA LEU A 70 0.82 -22.84 -6.34
C LEU A 70 2.13 -23.53 -5.96
N ASP A 71 2.56 -24.50 -6.70
CA ASP A 71 3.92 -25.02 -6.64
C ASP A 71 4.88 -24.14 -7.47
N ALA A 72 6.14 -24.53 -7.62
CA ALA A 72 7.15 -23.77 -8.33
C ALA A 72 6.74 -23.45 -9.78
N GLU A 73 6.16 -24.43 -10.48
CA GLU A 73 5.70 -24.25 -11.87
C GLU A 73 4.52 -23.26 -11.94
N GLY A 74 3.53 -23.41 -11.07
CA GLY A 74 2.38 -22.51 -10.98
C GLY A 74 2.78 -21.07 -10.65
N LEU A 75 3.78 -20.87 -9.79
CA LEU A 75 4.35 -19.55 -9.51
C LEU A 75 5.08 -19.00 -10.74
N ALA A 76 5.90 -19.80 -11.40
CA ALA A 76 6.61 -19.39 -12.61
C ALA A 76 5.65 -18.95 -13.72
N GLN A 77 4.58 -19.72 -13.95
CA GLN A 77 3.53 -19.35 -14.92
C GLN A 77 2.82 -18.03 -14.52
N LYS A 78 2.48 -17.89 -13.25
CA LYS A 78 1.78 -16.67 -12.73
C LYS A 78 2.58 -15.40 -12.93
N PHE A 79 3.89 -15.47 -12.80
CA PHE A 79 4.79 -14.31 -12.92
C PHE A 79 5.55 -14.27 -14.26
N ALA A 80 5.21 -15.12 -15.22
CA ALA A 80 5.81 -15.14 -16.55
C ALA A 80 5.81 -13.72 -17.18
N GLY A 81 6.93 -13.32 -17.74
CA GLY A 81 7.11 -12.02 -18.38
C GLY A 81 7.31 -10.84 -17.41
N ARG A 82 7.46 -11.07 -16.09
CA ARG A 82 7.67 -10.01 -15.10
C ARG A 82 9.12 -9.78 -14.69
N GLY A 83 10.08 -10.25 -15.50
CA GLY A 83 11.52 -10.00 -15.28
C GLY A 83 11.99 -10.41 -13.89
N ASN A 84 12.70 -9.51 -13.20
CA ASN A 84 13.29 -9.76 -11.88
C ASN A 84 12.28 -10.21 -10.81
N LEU A 85 11.01 -9.78 -10.92
CA LEU A 85 9.99 -10.20 -9.99
C LEU A 85 9.70 -11.72 -10.07
N LEU A 86 9.70 -12.30 -11.29
CA LEU A 86 9.62 -13.74 -11.47
C LEU A 86 10.80 -14.44 -10.80
N GLN A 87 12.01 -13.95 -11.03
CA GLN A 87 13.23 -14.52 -10.45
C GLN A 87 13.16 -14.50 -8.92
N THR A 88 12.79 -13.34 -8.32
CA THR A 88 12.65 -13.20 -6.87
C THR A 88 11.68 -14.21 -6.27
N PHE A 89 10.50 -14.41 -6.89
CA PHE A 89 9.56 -15.41 -6.40
C PHE A 89 10.07 -16.84 -6.55
N ASN A 90 10.70 -17.16 -7.67
CA ASN A 90 11.24 -18.50 -7.89
C ASN A 90 12.38 -18.80 -6.90
N ASP A 91 13.31 -17.85 -6.71
CA ASP A 91 14.46 -18.03 -5.82
C ASP A 91 14.00 -18.16 -4.35
N GLY A 92 13.14 -17.26 -3.88
CA GLY A 92 12.62 -17.30 -2.51
C GLY A 92 11.77 -18.53 -2.23
N PHE A 93 10.97 -18.98 -3.21
CA PHE A 93 10.19 -20.19 -3.09
C PHE A 93 11.06 -21.46 -3.06
N SER A 94 12.07 -21.52 -3.93
CA SER A 94 13.06 -22.62 -3.94
C SER A 94 13.84 -22.68 -2.63
N ALA A 95 14.25 -21.51 -2.10
CA ALA A 95 14.91 -21.43 -0.81
C ALA A 95 14.01 -21.98 0.32
N PHE A 96 12.73 -21.63 0.32
CA PHE A 96 11.78 -22.18 1.30
C PHE A 96 11.65 -23.70 1.19
N GLU A 97 11.46 -24.21 -0.03
CA GLU A 97 11.35 -25.66 -0.27
C GLU A 97 12.60 -26.42 0.18
N GLN A 98 13.76 -25.84 -0.06
CA GLN A 98 15.03 -26.40 0.41
C GLN A 98 15.12 -26.35 1.96
N ALA A 99 14.74 -25.22 2.57
CA ALA A 99 14.77 -25.05 4.03
C ALA A 99 13.89 -26.10 4.75
N VAL A 100 12.72 -26.42 4.18
CA VAL A 100 11.81 -27.44 4.76
C VAL A 100 12.43 -28.83 4.85
N LYS A 101 13.47 -29.14 4.09
CA LYS A 101 14.22 -30.41 4.21
C LYS A 101 14.94 -30.55 5.55
N GLY A 102 15.19 -29.46 6.27
CA GLY A 102 15.72 -29.45 7.64
C GLY A 102 14.70 -29.84 8.71
N LEU A 103 13.43 -30.03 8.36
CA LEU A 103 12.37 -30.43 9.26
C LEU A 103 12.17 -31.95 9.26
N SER A 104 11.94 -32.54 10.43
CA SER A 104 11.41 -33.90 10.56
C SER A 104 9.98 -34.01 10.04
N ASP A 105 9.50 -35.21 9.79
CA ASP A 105 8.12 -35.41 9.31
C ASP A 105 7.09 -35.04 10.39
N GLU A 106 7.41 -35.22 11.66
CA GLU A 106 6.58 -34.79 12.77
C GLU A 106 6.49 -33.25 12.84
N GLU A 107 7.62 -32.55 12.70
CA GLU A 107 7.66 -31.10 12.65
C GLU A 107 6.89 -30.54 11.46
N LYS A 108 6.98 -31.15 10.29
CA LYS A 108 6.19 -30.76 9.12
C LYS A 108 4.68 -30.86 9.37
N GLN A 109 4.23 -31.93 10.06
CA GLN A 109 2.82 -32.08 10.42
C GLN A 109 2.35 -30.98 11.41
N ILE A 110 3.16 -30.64 12.40
CA ILE A 110 2.83 -29.59 13.35
C ILE A 110 2.82 -28.21 12.67
N ILE A 111 3.83 -27.93 11.85
CA ILE A 111 4.02 -26.61 11.22
C ILE A 111 3.00 -26.40 10.09
N PHE A 112 2.81 -27.34 9.20
CA PHE A 112 2.00 -27.11 7.98
C PHE A 112 0.62 -27.77 8.03
N GLY A 113 0.37 -28.60 9.02
CA GLY A 113 -0.84 -29.41 9.12
C GLY A 113 -0.83 -30.59 8.12
N PRO A 114 -1.58 -31.67 8.43
CA PRO A 114 -1.62 -32.88 7.61
C PRO A 114 -2.20 -32.63 6.20
N ASN A 115 -3.02 -31.58 6.05
CA ASN A 115 -3.75 -31.25 4.82
C ASN A 115 -3.24 -29.99 4.10
N THR A 116 -2.01 -29.54 4.36
CA THR A 116 -1.47 -28.31 3.75
C THR A 116 -2.36 -27.08 4.00
N ASN A 117 -2.88 -26.92 5.18
CA ASN A 117 -3.87 -25.90 5.50
C ASN A 117 -3.36 -24.78 6.41
N ILE A 118 -2.13 -24.88 6.94
CA ILE A 118 -1.49 -23.83 7.73
C ILE A 118 -0.61 -23.00 6.78
N TRP A 119 -0.89 -21.69 6.75
CA TRP A 119 -0.23 -20.74 5.87
C TRP A 119 0.53 -19.67 6.66
N TYR A 120 1.80 -19.54 6.33
CA TYR A 120 2.70 -18.57 6.96
C TYR A 120 2.82 -17.31 6.11
N ASN A 121 2.57 -16.17 6.72
CA ASN A 121 2.84 -14.87 6.12
C ASN A 121 4.36 -14.67 6.02
N SER A 122 4.86 -14.40 4.83
CA SER A 122 6.29 -14.20 4.61
C SER A 122 6.56 -13.11 3.56
N GLU A 123 7.77 -12.56 3.63
CA GLU A 123 8.28 -11.56 2.69
C GLU A 123 9.61 -12.05 2.09
N ILE A 124 9.71 -11.98 0.79
CA ILE A 124 10.96 -12.23 0.06
C ILE A 124 11.62 -10.89 -0.19
N MET A 125 12.76 -10.67 0.44
CA MET A 125 13.60 -9.50 0.22
C MET A 125 14.72 -9.87 -0.72
N ASP A 126 14.80 -9.17 -1.86
CA ASP A 126 15.79 -9.40 -2.90
C ASP A 126 16.25 -8.05 -3.46
N PRO A 127 17.56 -7.73 -3.40
CA PRO A 127 18.11 -6.49 -3.96
C PRO A 127 17.75 -6.28 -5.43
N GLY A 128 17.60 -7.37 -6.19
CA GLY A 128 17.21 -7.35 -7.61
C GLY A 128 15.75 -6.98 -7.86
N SER A 129 14.88 -7.12 -6.85
CA SER A 129 13.44 -6.86 -6.96
C SER A 129 12.91 -6.02 -5.80
N ARG A 130 13.72 -5.06 -5.35
CA ARG A 130 13.36 -4.13 -4.26
C ARG A 130 12.12 -3.30 -4.62
N ASN A 131 11.29 -3.04 -3.63
CA ASN A 131 10.22 -2.05 -3.74
C ASN A 131 10.79 -0.65 -3.50
N VAL A 132 10.90 -0.22 -2.25
CA VAL A 132 11.45 1.09 -1.87
C VAL A 132 12.72 0.94 -1.05
N ILE A 133 12.74 0.02 -0.07
CA ILE A 133 13.88 -0.21 0.81
C ILE A 133 14.93 -1.07 0.06
N ASN A 134 16.20 -0.67 0.19
CA ASN A 134 17.31 -1.46 -0.33
C ASN A 134 17.83 -2.38 0.76
N TYR A 135 17.77 -3.67 0.52
CA TYR A 135 18.34 -4.70 1.40
C TYR A 135 19.68 -5.17 0.82
N ASP A 136 20.65 -5.43 1.69
CA ASP A 136 22.00 -5.80 1.27
C ASP A 136 22.15 -7.26 0.84
N GLY A 137 21.12 -8.10 1.12
CA GLY A 137 21.13 -9.52 0.80
C GLY A 137 19.73 -10.06 0.50
N LYS A 138 19.68 -11.30 -0.01
CA LYS A 138 18.45 -12.02 -0.21
C LYS A 138 18.03 -12.68 1.10
N THR A 139 16.79 -12.41 1.54
CA THR A 139 16.25 -12.96 2.78
C THR A 139 14.81 -13.39 2.59
N LEU A 140 14.48 -14.58 3.06
CA LEU A 140 13.12 -15.01 3.27
C LEU A 140 12.77 -14.77 4.74
N LYS A 141 11.95 -13.76 5.00
CA LYS A 141 11.45 -13.45 6.34
C LYS A 141 10.08 -14.06 6.56
N ILE A 142 9.90 -14.77 7.67
CA ILE A 142 8.61 -15.24 8.13
C ILE A 142 8.15 -14.29 9.23
N HIS A 143 7.00 -13.67 9.05
CA HIS A 143 6.40 -12.78 10.04
C HIS A 143 6.02 -13.50 11.34
N ASN A 144 5.69 -12.77 12.40
CA ASN A 144 5.10 -13.34 13.61
C ASN A 144 3.57 -13.26 13.59
N VAL A 145 3.03 -12.46 12.66
CA VAL A 145 1.60 -12.15 12.56
C VAL A 145 1.03 -12.52 11.20
N GLY A 146 -0.30 -12.63 11.15
CA GLY A 146 -1.01 -12.85 9.88
C GLY A 146 -0.94 -14.28 9.37
N HIS A 147 -0.61 -15.27 10.22
CA HIS A 147 -0.69 -16.69 9.90
C HIS A 147 -2.10 -17.21 10.12
N PHE A 148 -2.48 -18.23 9.38
CA PHE A 148 -3.82 -18.82 9.53
C PHE A 148 -3.89 -20.27 9.05
N VAL A 149 -4.85 -20.99 9.61
CA VAL A 149 -5.39 -22.21 9.03
C VAL A 149 -6.46 -21.80 8.01
N PHE A 150 -6.38 -22.31 6.80
CA PHE A 150 -7.35 -22.02 5.76
C PHE A 150 -8.23 -23.23 5.45
N ASP A 151 -9.52 -23.02 5.50
CA ASP A 151 -10.50 -24.01 5.02
C ASP A 151 -10.87 -23.70 3.57
N PRO A 152 -10.49 -24.54 2.60
CA PRO A 152 -10.76 -24.29 1.18
C PRO A 152 -12.24 -24.37 0.82
N GLU A 153 -13.05 -25.14 1.56
CA GLU A 153 -14.48 -25.33 1.30
C GLU A 153 -15.28 -24.10 1.74
N SER A 154 -15.13 -23.70 3.00
CA SER A 154 -15.82 -22.52 3.55
C SER A 154 -15.15 -21.21 3.16
N GLY A 155 -13.83 -21.24 2.87
CA GLY A 155 -12.99 -20.05 2.68
C GLY A 155 -12.69 -19.32 3.99
N GLU A 156 -12.96 -19.95 5.12
CA GLU A 156 -12.74 -19.42 6.46
C GLU A 156 -11.26 -19.48 6.84
N LYS A 157 -10.83 -18.51 7.64
CA LYS A 157 -9.50 -18.47 8.26
C LYS A 157 -9.64 -18.63 9.75
N LYS A 158 -8.83 -19.51 10.32
CA LYS A 158 -8.76 -19.77 11.76
C LYS A 158 -7.35 -19.53 12.26
N GLN A 159 -7.23 -19.31 13.55
CA GLN A 159 -5.95 -19.19 14.21
C GLN A 159 -5.14 -20.48 14.05
N ILE A 160 -3.83 -20.37 13.86
CA ILE A 160 -2.93 -21.52 13.80
C ILE A 160 -2.79 -22.19 15.17
N PRO A 161 -2.45 -23.48 15.24
CA PRO A 161 -2.16 -24.16 16.50
C PRO A 161 -1.05 -23.44 17.28
N SER A 162 -1.21 -23.35 18.60
CA SER A 162 -0.29 -22.61 19.47
C SER A 162 1.15 -23.15 19.47
N ASN A 163 1.34 -24.43 19.13
CA ASN A 163 2.64 -25.07 19.04
C ASN A 163 3.31 -24.92 17.68
N ALA A 164 2.62 -24.43 16.63
CA ALA A 164 3.16 -24.38 15.27
C ALA A 164 4.36 -23.40 15.17
N LEU A 165 4.21 -22.16 15.65
CA LEU A 165 5.31 -21.17 15.62
C LEU A 165 6.48 -21.56 16.54
N PRO A 166 6.29 -22.00 17.79
CA PRO A 166 7.38 -22.52 18.61
C PRO A 166 8.15 -23.67 17.97
N THR A 167 7.45 -24.60 17.30
CA THR A 167 8.10 -25.70 16.58
C THR A 167 8.94 -25.18 15.40
N LEU A 168 8.41 -24.21 14.63
CA LEU A 168 9.14 -23.57 13.56
C LEU A 168 10.38 -22.83 14.08
N ASP A 169 10.28 -22.09 15.18
CA ASP A 169 11.38 -21.35 15.78
C ASP A 169 12.51 -22.28 16.24
N ASN A 170 12.16 -23.42 16.86
CA ASN A 170 13.12 -24.45 17.27
C ASN A 170 13.85 -25.11 16.08
N ALA A 171 13.21 -25.15 14.93
CA ALA A 171 13.79 -25.75 13.71
C ALA A 171 14.56 -24.75 12.85
N LEU A 172 14.47 -23.46 13.12
CA LEU A 172 14.94 -22.40 12.21
C LEU A 172 16.40 -22.52 11.84
N LEU A 173 17.27 -22.84 12.79
CA LEU A 173 18.71 -23.04 12.52
C LEU A 173 18.95 -24.20 11.54
N ARG A 174 18.28 -25.34 11.75
CA ARG A 174 18.40 -26.50 10.84
C ARG A 174 17.85 -26.18 9.44
N MET A 175 16.79 -25.39 9.38
CA MET A 175 16.23 -24.91 8.11
C MET A 175 17.21 -23.98 7.40
N GLN A 176 17.88 -23.08 8.14
CA GLN A 176 18.90 -22.19 7.61
C GLN A 176 20.12 -22.99 7.11
N ASP A 177 20.54 -24.03 7.81
CA ASP A 177 21.66 -24.89 7.41
C ASP A 177 21.42 -25.56 6.04
N GLN A 178 20.17 -25.84 5.67
CA GLN A 178 19.85 -26.34 4.34
C GLN A 178 20.06 -25.30 3.23
N LEU A 179 20.19 -24.02 3.58
CA LEU A 179 20.36 -22.90 2.64
C LEU A 179 21.83 -22.53 2.42
N ASN A 180 22.82 -23.23 3.02
CA ASN A 180 24.24 -22.90 2.91
C ASN A 180 24.79 -22.83 1.48
N GLN A 181 24.11 -23.45 0.51
CA GLN A 181 24.43 -23.39 -0.92
C GLN A 181 23.52 -22.42 -1.70
N HIS A 182 22.57 -21.76 -1.03
CA HIS A 182 21.69 -20.78 -1.60
C HIS A 182 22.09 -19.39 -1.14
N ASP A 183 21.98 -18.41 -2.01
CA ASP A 183 22.20 -17.00 -1.69
C ASP A 183 21.00 -16.40 -0.96
N PHE A 184 20.45 -17.15 0.03
CA PHE A 184 19.31 -16.73 0.85
C PHE A 184 19.58 -16.98 2.32
N SER A 185 19.18 -16.02 3.15
CA SER A 185 19.01 -16.24 4.58
C SER A 185 17.53 -16.46 4.92
N LEU A 186 17.27 -17.31 5.91
CA LEU A 186 15.95 -17.53 6.50
C LEU A 186 15.92 -16.86 7.87
N ALA A 187 14.92 -16.01 8.11
CA ALA A 187 14.79 -15.32 9.38
C ALA A 187 13.33 -15.19 9.81
N ARG A 188 13.10 -15.10 11.12
CA ARG A 188 11.86 -14.57 11.68
C ARG A 188 12.00 -13.06 11.84
N GLU A 189 10.88 -12.34 11.72
CA GLU A 189 10.89 -10.92 12.05
C GLU A 189 11.09 -10.73 13.56
N ALA A 190 11.84 -9.69 13.93
CA ALA A 190 12.05 -9.39 15.34
C ALA A 190 10.78 -8.82 15.97
N LEU A 191 10.40 -9.35 17.13
CA LEU A 191 9.33 -8.79 17.94
C LEU A 191 9.84 -7.58 18.72
N ILE A 192 9.11 -6.48 18.65
CA ILE A 192 9.42 -5.22 19.27
C ILE A 192 8.26 -4.80 20.17
N LYS A 193 8.53 -4.66 21.45
CA LYS A 193 7.55 -4.09 22.37
C LYS A 193 7.52 -2.58 22.17
N LEU A 194 6.34 -2.02 21.95
CA LEU A 194 6.17 -0.58 21.88
C LEU A 194 6.64 0.08 23.16
N GLN A 195 7.20 1.27 23.05
CA GLN A 195 7.51 2.09 24.23
C GLN A 195 6.29 2.91 24.61
N ALA A 196 6.03 3.02 25.92
CA ALA A 196 4.98 3.88 26.41
C ALA A 196 5.25 5.34 26.00
N LEU A 197 4.23 6.02 25.54
CA LEU A 197 4.32 7.47 25.29
C LEU A 197 4.51 8.21 26.62
N GLU A 198 5.53 9.02 26.70
CA GLU A 198 5.75 9.94 27.84
C GLU A 198 4.63 10.99 27.91
N ASP A 199 4.29 11.58 26.76
CA ASP A 199 3.16 12.50 26.63
C ASP A 199 1.91 11.74 26.11
N LYS A 200 0.83 11.77 26.88
CA LYS A 200 -0.46 11.15 26.53
C LYS A 200 -1.38 12.08 25.72
N GLN A 201 -0.96 13.30 25.39
CA GLN A 201 -1.76 14.25 24.60
C GLN A 201 -2.20 13.68 23.25
N PRO A 202 -1.36 12.94 22.50
CA PRO A 202 -1.79 12.32 21.24
C PRO A 202 -2.99 11.37 21.41
N LEU A 203 -2.99 10.56 22.46
CA LEU A 203 -4.11 9.67 22.80
C LEU A 203 -5.37 10.47 23.14
N PHE A 204 -5.27 11.50 24.01
CA PHE A 204 -6.42 12.31 24.37
C PHE A 204 -7.00 13.06 23.17
N LYS A 205 -6.15 13.59 22.28
CA LYS A 205 -6.57 14.22 21.03
C LYS A 205 -7.32 13.22 20.15
N ALA A 206 -6.78 12.04 19.94
CA ALA A 206 -7.41 11.00 19.12
C ALA A 206 -8.78 10.58 19.71
N LYS A 207 -8.86 10.30 21.00
CA LYS A 207 -10.12 9.97 21.70
C LYS A 207 -11.16 11.08 21.56
N SER A 208 -10.76 12.34 21.70
CA SER A 208 -11.64 13.50 21.54
C SER A 208 -12.17 13.60 20.11
N GLN A 209 -11.31 13.41 19.11
CA GLN A 209 -11.70 13.44 17.70
C GLN A 209 -12.63 12.28 17.32
N LEU A 210 -12.35 11.06 17.78
CA LEU A 210 -13.22 9.92 17.54
C LEU A 210 -14.64 10.15 18.14
N LYS A 211 -14.73 10.72 19.36
CA LYS A 211 -16.01 11.10 19.96
C LYS A 211 -16.74 12.17 19.13
N LYS A 212 -16.03 13.19 18.63
CA LYS A 212 -16.62 14.23 17.76
C LYS A 212 -17.16 13.64 16.45
N ILE A 213 -16.39 12.74 15.81
CA ILE A 213 -16.78 12.05 14.59
C ILE A 213 -18.07 11.27 14.80
N LEU A 214 -18.16 10.49 15.89
CA LEU A 214 -19.38 9.74 16.22
C LEU A 214 -20.57 10.64 16.56
N SER A 215 -20.34 11.69 17.37
CA SER A 215 -21.41 12.62 17.75
C SER A 215 -22.00 13.33 16.54
N ALA A 216 -21.19 13.69 15.53
CA ALA A 216 -21.66 14.29 14.29
C ALA A 216 -22.58 13.34 13.48
N GLU A 217 -22.42 12.04 13.67
CA GLU A 217 -23.26 11.02 13.05
C GLU A 217 -24.40 10.55 13.96
N GLY A 218 -24.45 10.96 15.23
CA GLY A 218 -25.42 10.51 16.23
C GLY A 218 -25.21 9.06 16.66
N LEU A 219 -23.96 8.58 16.61
CA LEU A 219 -23.59 7.19 16.88
C LEU A 219 -22.95 7.03 18.26
N PRO A 220 -23.25 5.92 18.98
CA PRO A 220 -22.57 5.56 20.23
C PRO A 220 -21.17 4.98 19.98
N LEU A 221 -20.36 4.89 21.05
CA LEU A 221 -18.97 4.37 21.00
C LEU A 221 -18.88 2.90 20.54
N ASP A 222 -19.91 2.12 20.77
CA ASP A 222 -19.96 0.72 20.35
C ASP A 222 -20.36 0.52 18.89
N SER A 223 -20.61 1.62 18.16
CA SER A 223 -20.78 1.57 16.72
C SER A 223 -19.51 1.12 16.02
N THR A 224 -19.68 0.37 14.95
CA THR A 224 -18.58 -0.11 14.12
C THR A 224 -18.15 0.93 13.09
N VAL A 225 -16.97 0.75 12.50
CA VAL A 225 -16.53 1.54 11.34
C VAL A 225 -17.56 1.46 10.19
N ARG A 226 -18.20 0.29 10.01
CA ARG A 226 -19.26 0.11 9.01
C ARG A 226 -20.48 0.97 9.30
N ASP A 227 -20.91 1.04 10.57
CA ASP A 227 -22.06 1.88 10.97
C ASP A 227 -21.76 3.36 10.72
N TYR A 228 -20.56 3.77 11.03
CA TYR A 228 -20.08 5.13 10.73
C TYR A 228 -20.10 5.43 9.23
N LEU A 229 -19.52 4.56 8.40
CA LEU A 229 -19.52 4.72 6.94
C LEU A 229 -20.94 4.71 6.38
N PHE A 230 -21.80 3.84 6.91
CA PHE A 230 -23.21 3.78 6.53
C PHE A 230 -23.91 5.12 6.78
N SER A 231 -23.79 5.68 7.99
CA SER A 231 -24.36 6.99 8.33
C SER A 231 -23.84 8.11 7.43
N ARG A 232 -22.52 8.16 7.23
CA ARG A 232 -21.89 9.16 6.35
C ARG A 232 -22.38 9.11 4.92
N LEU A 233 -22.45 7.91 4.35
CA LEU A 233 -22.92 7.71 2.97
C LEU A 233 -24.43 8.00 2.83
N MET A 234 -25.23 7.64 3.84
CA MET A 234 -26.66 7.98 3.88
C MET A 234 -26.88 9.50 3.85
N LYS A 235 -26.03 10.28 4.53
CA LYS A 235 -26.09 11.75 4.50
C LYS A 235 -25.50 12.35 3.23
N GLY A 236 -24.38 11.79 2.74
CA GLY A 236 -23.55 12.38 1.69
C GLY A 236 -23.99 12.05 0.24
N ILE A 237 -24.70 10.95 0.00
CA ILE A 237 -25.10 10.56 -1.36
C ILE A 237 -26.35 11.36 -1.78
N PRO A 238 -26.29 12.20 -2.83
CA PRO A 238 -27.42 12.96 -3.34
C PRO A 238 -28.26 12.09 -4.29
N LEU A 239 -29.10 11.21 -3.76
CA LEU A 239 -30.00 10.36 -4.55
C LEU A 239 -31.45 10.72 -4.28
N GLU A 240 -32.21 11.09 -5.31
CA GLU A 240 -33.62 11.54 -5.18
C GLU A 240 -34.65 10.40 -5.11
N GLY A 241 -34.26 9.16 -5.22
CA GLY A 241 -35.13 7.99 -5.29
C GLY A 241 -35.77 7.51 -3.98
N GLY A 242 -35.69 8.31 -2.90
CA GLY A 242 -36.22 8.00 -1.57
C GLY A 242 -35.25 7.23 -0.67
N GLU A 243 -35.56 7.27 0.65
CA GLU A 243 -34.70 6.76 1.72
C GLU A 243 -34.37 5.27 1.58
N ASN A 244 -35.35 4.44 1.21
CA ASN A 244 -35.18 3.00 1.05
C ASN A 244 -34.22 2.66 -0.10
N LEU A 245 -34.35 3.33 -1.24
CA LEU A 245 -33.48 3.11 -2.39
C LEU A 245 -32.03 3.50 -2.06
N LYS A 246 -31.89 4.63 -1.39
CA LYS A 246 -30.58 5.10 -0.91
C LYS A 246 -29.95 4.11 0.06
N ARG A 247 -30.72 3.57 1.01
CA ARG A 247 -30.29 2.56 1.97
C ARG A 247 -29.76 1.30 1.27
N GLU A 248 -30.50 0.76 0.31
CA GLU A 248 -30.06 -0.42 -0.45
C GLU A 248 -28.82 -0.14 -1.30
N LEU A 249 -28.70 1.06 -1.87
CA LEU A 249 -27.47 1.48 -2.57
C LEU A 249 -26.27 1.56 -1.62
N VAL A 250 -26.44 2.14 -0.44
CA VAL A 250 -25.37 2.24 0.56
C VAL A 250 -24.93 0.85 1.05
N LYS A 251 -25.88 -0.06 1.31
CA LYS A 251 -25.56 -1.46 1.64
C LYS A 251 -24.72 -2.12 0.54
N TYR A 252 -25.09 -1.90 -0.73
CA TYR A 252 -24.34 -2.41 -1.86
C TYR A 252 -22.92 -1.80 -1.95
N LEU A 253 -22.79 -0.49 -1.76
CA LEU A 253 -21.48 0.18 -1.76
C LEU A 253 -20.56 -0.33 -0.66
N LEU A 254 -21.09 -0.63 0.52
CA LEU A 254 -20.36 -1.17 1.67
C LEU A 254 -20.19 -2.71 1.62
N GLU A 255 -20.69 -3.36 0.58
CA GLU A 255 -20.64 -4.83 0.42
C GLU A 255 -21.22 -5.57 1.65
N MET A 256 -22.32 -5.02 2.20
CA MET A 256 -22.97 -5.64 3.36
C MET A 256 -23.57 -7.00 3.00
N PRO A 257 -23.62 -7.98 3.94
CA PRO A 257 -24.10 -9.33 3.65
C PRO A 257 -25.55 -9.38 3.11
N ASP A 258 -26.37 -8.44 3.56
CA ASP A 258 -27.80 -8.33 3.22
C ASP A 258 -28.10 -7.42 2.01
N ASN A 259 -27.07 -7.03 1.22
CA ASN A 259 -27.29 -6.24 0.04
C ASN A 259 -27.96 -7.06 -1.08
N ILE A 260 -28.92 -6.44 -1.77
CA ILE A 260 -29.71 -7.11 -2.83
C ILE A 260 -29.03 -7.09 -4.22
N GLY A 261 -27.85 -6.49 -4.31
CA GLY A 261 -27.10 -6.36 -5.56
C GLY A 261 -27.63 -5.28 -6.51
N LYS A 262 -26.71 -4.73 -7.30
CA LYS A 262 -26.95 -3.56 -8.17
C LYS A 262 -28.12 -3.74 -9.16
N ARG A 263 -28.29 -4.95 -9.72
CA ARG A 263 -29.39 -5.20 -10.68
C ARG A 263 -30.76 -5.12 -10.02
N ALA A 264 -30.89 -5.66 -8.80
CA ALA A 264 -32.12 -5.63 -8.04
C ALA A 264 -32.47 -4.21 -7.59
N ILE A 265 -31.47 -3.43 -7.13
CA ILE A 265 -31.65 -2.01 -6.78
C ILE A 265 -32.24 -1.22 -7.95
N LYS A 266 -31.81 -1.49 -9.19
CA LYS A 266 -32.24 -0.76 -10.39
C LYS A 266 -33.53 -1.26 -11.02
N LYS A 267 -34.09 -2.37 -10.52
CA LYS A 267 -35.28 -3.00 -11.12
C LYS A 267 -36.52 -2.10 -10.99
N GLY A 268 -37.12 -1.78 -12.12
CA GLY A 268 -38.36 -0.96 -12.17
C GLY A 268 -38.15 0.55 -12.02
N LEU A 269 -36.91 1.02 -11.93
CA LEU A 269 -36.61 2.44 -11.81
C LEU A 269 -36.68 3.17 -13.17
N PRO A 270 -36.99 4.48 -13.20
CA PRO A 270 -36.81 5.34 -14.36
C PRO A 270 -35.34 5.32 -14.85
N ARG A 271 -35.15 5.49 -16.16
CA ARG A 271 -33.79 5.44 -16.78
C ARG A 271 -32.84 6.47 -16.19
N GLU A 272 -33.29 7.65 -15.84
CA GLU A 272 -32.50 8.72 -15.27
C GLU A 272 -31.93 8.31 -13.89
N LEU A 273 -32.81 7.84 -13.02
CA LEU A 273 -32.41 7.36 -11.69
C LEU A 273 -31.48 6.14 -11.75
N ALA A 274 -31.71 5.22 -12.70
CA ALA A 274 -30.81 4.09 -12.93
C ALA A 274 -29.42 4.53 -13.41
N ARG A 275 -29.32 5.61 -14.21
CA ARG A 275 -28.03 6.21 -14.61
C ARG A 275 -27.32 6.91 -13.46
N GLU A 276 -28.07 7.61 -12.63
CA GLU A 276 -27.56 8.25 -11.41
C GLU A 276 -26.91 7.21 -10.48
N ILE A 277 -27.58 6.08 -10.23
CA ILE A 277 -27.04 4.94 -9.48
C ILE A 277 -25.75 4.41 -10.13
N ASP A 278 -25.73 4.25 -11.46
CA ASP A 278 -24.52 3.82 -12.16
C ASP A 278 -23.37 4.81 -11.98
N GLY A 279 -23.65 6.10 -11.99
CA GLY A 279 -22.67 7.16 -11.70
C GLY A 279 -22.12 7.09 -10.29
N ILE A 280 -23.00 6.92 -9.29
CA ILE A 280 -22.60 6.76 -7.88
C ILE A 280 -21.73 5.50 -7.70
N VAL A 281 -22.13 4.36 -8.26
CA VAL A 281 -21.36 3.12 -8.18
C VAL A 281 -20.01 3.24 -8.88
N SER A 282 -19.94 3.95 -10.00
CA SER A 282 -18.67 4.21 -10.70
C SER A 282 -17.71 5.07 -9.86
N ASN A 283 -18.22 5.89 -8.98
CA ASN A 283 -17.47 6.75 -8.07
C ASN A 283 -17.32 6.14 -6.66
N LYS A 284 -17.69 4.87 -6.46
CA LYS A 284 -17.67 4.16 -5.16
C LYS A 284 -16.38 4.43 -4.38
N ARG A 285 -15.22 4.29 -5.03
CA ARG A 285 -13.92 4.46 -4.36
C ARG A 285 -13.75 5.85 -3.77
N MET A 286 -14.10 6.89 -4.52
CA MET A 286 -13.98 8.27 -4.07
C MET A 286 -14.94 8.55 -2.90
N LEU A 287 -16.19 8.09 -3.00
CA LEU A 287 -17.19 8.26 -1.94
C LEU A 287 -16.77 7.59 -0.63
N LEU A 288 -16.20 6.39 -0.71
CA LEU A 288 -15.67 5.69 0.46
C LEU A 288 -14.45 6.39 1.06
N GLN A 289 -13.53 6.89 0.22
CA GLN A 289 -12.37 7.66 0.66
C GLN A 289 -12.79 8.96 1.37
N ASP A 290 -13.73 9.71 0.81
CA ASP A 290 -14.23 10.94 1.42
C ASP A 290 -14.96 10.67 2.75
N ALA A 291 -15.72 9.57 2.81
CA ALA A 291 -16.44 9.18 4.02
C ALA A 291 -15.49 8.76 5.15
N ILE A 292 -14.42 8.00 4.85
CA ILE A 292 -13.48 7.48 5.85
C ILE A 292 -12.44 8.52 6.27
N TYR A 293 -12.16 9.52 5.45
CA TYR A 293 -11.05 10.46 5.62
C TYR A 293 -10.91 11.08 7.02
N PRO A 294 -11.99 11.56 7.71
CA PRO A 294 -11.83 12.10 9.06
C PRO A 294 -11.32 11.08 10.08
N LEU A 295 -11.74 9.82 9.93
CA LEU A 295 -11.30 8.72 10.77
C LEU A 295 -9.87 8.32 10.45
N GLU A 296 -9.55 8.20 9.16
CA GLU A 296 -8.19 7.95 8.65
C GLU A 296 -7.19 8.96 9.20
N MET A 297 -7.48 10.26 9.11
CA MET A 297 -6.60 11.31 9.63
C MET A 297 -6.42 11.23 11.15
N THR A 298 -7.47 10.89 11.89
CA THR A 298 -7.39 10.75 13.35
C THR A 298 -6.46 9.60 13.75
N VAL A 299 -6.61 8.45 13.10
CA VAL A 299 -5.77 7.26 13.34
C VAL A 299 -4.34 7.55 12.88
N HIS A 300 -4.16 8.18 11.72
CA HIS A 300 -2.85 8.52 11.19
C HIS A 300 -2.06 9.45 12.12
N ASP A 301 -2.66 10.54 12.58
CA ASP A 301 -2.02 11.49 13.51
C ASP A 301 -1.53 10.78 14.78
N PHE A 302 -2.35 9.88 15.32
CA PHE A 302 -1.99 9.08 16.49
C PHE A 302 -0.82 8.13 16.19
N THR A 303 -0.89 7.39 15.07
CA THR A 303 0.15 6.41 14.72
C THR A 303 1.50 7.05 14.43
N VAL A 304 1.53 8.25 13.87
CA VAL A 304 2.78 9.01 13.68
C VAL A 304 3.48 9.26 15.01
N GLU A 305 2.74 9.59 16.06
CA GLU A 305 3.33 9.82 17.39
C GLU A 305 3.86 8.52 18.02
N ILE A 306 3.12 7.40 17.89
CA ILE A 306 3.60 6.08 18.31
C ILE A 306 4.92 5.72 17.62
N LEU A 307 5.00 5.91 16.30
CA LEU A 307 6.19 5.56 15.52
C LEU A 307 7.39 6.48 15.78
N LYS A 308 7.18 7.71 16.24
CA LYS A 308 8.29 8.59 16.65
C LYS A 308 9.10 7.99 17.79
N GLY A 309 8.45 7.31 18.73
CA GLY A 309 9.11 6.61 19.83
C GLY A 309 10.00 5.44 19.39
N LEU A 310 9.71 4.85 18.23
CA LEU A 310 10.46 3.71 17.70
C LEU A 310 11.70 4.08 16.88
N LYS A 311 11.90 5.35 16.55
CA LYS A 311 13.03 5.79 15.71
C LYS A 311 14.40 5.37 16.26
N SER A 312 14.56 5.35 17.57
CA SER A 312 15.82 4.92 18.21
C SER A 312 16.09 3.42 18.11
N VAL A 313 15.06 2.61 17.88
CA VAL A 313 15.17 1.15 17.83
C VAL A 313 15.55 0.67 16.43
N PHE A 314 15.08 1.35 15.38
CA PHE A 314 15.27 0.92 14.00
C PHE A 314 16.36 1.66 13.23
N ILE A 315 16.92 2.75 13.79
CA ILE A 315 17.90 3.57 13.08
C ILE A 315 19.28 3.43 13.72
N ALA A 316 20.06 2.48 13.25
CA ALA A 316 21.52 2.51 13.32
C ALA A 316 22.09 3.21 12.08
N ASP A 317 21.56 4.38 11.71
CA ASP A 317 22.10 5.14 10.58
C ASP A 317 22.95 6.29 11.15
N ASN A 318 24.27 6.04 11.25
CA ASN A 318 25.26 6.97 11.77
C ASN A 318 25.59 8.12 10.80
N ASP A 319 24.90 8.23 9.66
CA ASP A 319 25.12 9.27 8.68
C ASP A 319 24.29 10.52 9.01
N LYS A 320 24.93 11.48 9.69
CA LYS A 320 24.32 12.74 10.09
C LYS A 320 23.74 13.55 8.91
N GLU A 321 24.35 13.44 7.74
CA GLU A 321 23.89 14.16 6.55
C GLU A 321 22.60 13.54 5.99
N ILE A 322 22.51 12.22 5.94
CA ILE A 322 21.28 11.51 5.53
C ILE A 322 20.15 11.79 6.50
N THR A 323 20.42 11.77 7.81
CA THR A 323 19.42 12.09 8.83
C THR A 323 18.93 13.53 8.68
N ARG A 324 19.79 14.49 8.39
CA ARG A 324 19.43 15.87 8.11
C ARG A 324 18.55 15.98 6.86
N LEU A 325 18.94 15.36 5.76
CA LEU A 325 18.20 15.35 4.50
C LEU A 325 16.82 14.69 4.65
N LYS A 326 16.73 13.58 5.40
CA LYS A 326 15.45 12.94 5.75
C LYS A 326 14.52 13.89 6.48
N ASN A 327 15.03 14.60 7.49
CA ASN A 327 14.23 15.53 8.30
C ASN A 327 13.78 16.74 7.48
N GLU A 328 14.65 17.31 6.66
CA GLU A 328 14.32 18.43 5.78
C GLU A 328 13.29 18.03 4.73
N LEU A 329 13.42 16.83 4.14
CA LEU A 329 12.44 16.29 3.18
C LEU A 329 11.10 16.03 3.87
N ALA A 330 11.09 15.42 5.06
CA ALA A 330 9.87 15.19 5.83
C ALA A 330 9.17 16.51 6.20
N THR A 331 9.94 17.54 6.55
CA THR A 331 9.40 18.89 6.83
C THR A 331 8.77 19.50 5.58
N ALA A 332 9.43 19.42 4.43
CA ALA A 332 8.91 19.91 3.16
C ALA A 332 7.64 19.16 2.73
N VAL A 333 7.62 17.83 2.88
CA VAL A 333 6.41 17.01 2.62
C VAL A 333 5.27 17.42 3.55
N LYS A 334 5.54 17.61 4.83
CA LYS A 334 4.53 18.08 5.80
C LYS A 334 3.98 19.45 5.42
N GLN A 335 4.84 20.40 5.07
CA GLN A 335 4.40 21.73 4.62
C GLN A 335 3.52 21.68 3.37
N ILE A 336 3.85 20.81 2.41
CA ILE A 336 3.02 20.59 1.20
C ILE A 336 1.68 19.95 1.56
N THR A 337 1.67 19.03 2.52
CA THR A 337 0.45 18.35 2.97
C THR A 337 -0.46 19.30 3.75
N ASP A 338 0.12 20.13 4.63
CA ASP A 338 -0.62 21.05 5.52
C ASP A 338 -1.08 22.34 4.81
N GLN A 339 -0.32 22.83 3.84
CA GLN A 339 -0.52 24.13 3.20
C GLN A 339 -0.97 24.01 1.73
N GLY A 340 -1.07 22.78 1.22
CA GLY A 340 -1.39 22.47 -0.17
C GLY A 340 -0.20 22.60 -1.12
N PRO A 341 -0.34 22.01 -2.33
CA PRO A 341 0.73 22.00 -3.35
C PRO A 341 1.00 23.41 -3.94
N GLU A 342 0.24 24.40 -3.51
CA GLU A 342 0.34 25.79 -3.99
C GLU A 342 1.38 26.60 -3.21
N ASN A 343 2.04 26.03 -2.18
CA ASN A 343 3.10 26.73 -1.46
C ASN A 343 4.43 26.68 -2.25
N PRO A 344 4.82 27.78 -2.93
CA PRO A 344 6.03 27.80 -3.77
C PRO A 344 7.31 27.54 -2.97
N GLN A 345 7.34 27.95 -1.68
CA GLN A 345 8.53 27.81 -0.82
C GLN A 345 8.73 26.36 -0.41
N ALA A 346 7.66 25.65 -0.02
CA ALA A 346 7.73 24.24 0.32
C ALA A 346 8.15 23.39 -0.90
N MET A 347 7.64 23.73 -2.07
CA MET A 347 8.01 23.11 -3.33
C MET A 347 9.47 23.35 -3.71
N GLU A 348 9.96 24.57 -3.55
CA GLU A 348 11.36 24.90 -3.82
C GLU A 348 12.32 24.19 -2.86
N VAL A 349 11.97 24.12 -1.57
CA VAL A 349 12.73 23.39 -0.55
C VAL A 349 12.79 21.92 -0.90
N MET A 350 11.66 21.28 -1.19
CA MET A 350 11.61 19.88 -1.59
C MET A 350 12.46 19.62 -2.84
N GLN A 351 12.36 20.50 -3.84
CA GLN A 351 13.13 20.36 -5.07
C GLN A 351 14.63 20.50 -4.87
N ARG A 352 15.04 21.45 -4.00
CA ARG A 352 16.46 21.65 -3.65
C ARG A 352 17.04 20.42 -2.99
N HIS A 353 16.28 19.75 -2.11
CA HIS A 353 16.69 18.52 -1.46
C HIS A 353 16.70 17.33 -2.42
N LEU A 354 15.67 17.15 -3.24
CA LEU A 354 15.64 16.10 -4.27
C LEU A 354 16.81 16.21 -5.25
N ASN A 355 17.21 17.42 -5.62
CA ASN A 355 18.35 17.63 -6.52
C ASN A 355 19.71 17.28 -5.88
N LYS A 356 19.83 17.31 -4.55
CA LYS A 356 21.06 16.95 -3.81
C LYS A 356 21.20 15.43 -3.62
N ILE A 357 20.13 14.69 -3.77
CA ILE A 357 20.08 13.26 -3.48
C ILE A 357 20.45 12.49 -4.74
N LYS A 358 21.65 11.91 -4.76
CA LYS A 358 22.10 11.05 -5.86
C LYS A 358 21.58 9.63 -5.76
N ASP A 359 21.29 9.16 -4.55
CA ASP A 359 20.76 7.82 -4.29
C ASP A 359 19.54 7.89 -3.37
N PHE A 360 18.35 7.75 -3.97
CA PHE A 360 17.07 7.77 -3.26
C PHE A 360 16.90 6.59 -2.30
N SER A 361 17.61 5.49 -2.49
CA SER A 361 17.54 4.33 -1.60
C SER A 361 18.07 4.62 -0.20
N ARG A 362 18.95 5.61 -0.05
CA ARG A 362 19.54 6.02 1.22
C ARG A 362 18.63 6.91 2.06
N ILE A 363 17.50 7.40 1.52
CA ILE A 363 16.62 8.35 2.19
C ILE A 363 15.34 7.71 2.71
N THR A 364 15.04 6.49 2.27
CA THR A 364 13.86 5.79 2.74
C THR A 364 13.95 5.57 4.25
N THR A 365 12.89 5.95 4.97
CA THR A 365 12.79 5.59 6.38
C THR A 365 12.82 4.06 6.46
N PRO A 366 13.65 3.46 7.31
CA PRO A 366 13.75 2.00 7.41
C PRO A 366 12.47 1.35 7.90
N VAL A 367 11.55 2.12 8.49
CA VAL A 367 10.27 1.60 9.02
C VAL A 367 9.11 2.16 8.22
N GLU A 368 8.46 1.32 7.44
CA GLU A 368 7.20 1.66 6.75
C GLU A 368 6.05 1.75 7.75
N ALA A 369 5.92 0.74 8.57
CA ALA A 369 4.87 0.55 9.55
C ALA A 369 5.32 -0.50 10.57
N VAL A 370 4.63 -0.57 11.69
CA VAL A 370 4.65 -1.74 12.55
C VAL A 370 3.34 -2.48 12.44
N VAL A 371 3.39 -3.80 12.56
CA VAL A 371 2.22 -4.69 12.51
C VAL A 371 2.11 -5.47 13.82
N PHE A 372 0.89 -5.78 14.19
CA PHE A 372 0.59 -6.50 15.43
C PHE A 372 -0.75 -7.24 15.30
N ASP A 373 -0.89 -8.32 16.04
CA ASP A 373 -2.16 -9.01 16.19
C ASP A 373 -2.88 -8.50 17.45
N TYR A 374 -4.18 -8.27 17.32
CA TYR A 374 -5.06 -7.90 18.41
C TYR A 374 -6.42 -8.56 18.23
N ASP A 375 -6.84 -9.37 19.21
CA ASP A 375 -8.09 -10.15 19.18
C ASP A 375 -8.29 -10.94 17.86
N GLY A 376 -7.22 -11.57 17.37
CA GLY A 376 -7.26 -12.41 16.16
C GLY A 376 -7.29 -11.65 14.84
N HIS A 377 -7.12 -10.32 14.86
CA HIS A 377 -6.94 -9.49 13.66
C HIS A 377 -5.54 -8.90 13.61
N THR A 378 -4.97 -8.85 12.41
CA THR A 378 -3.67 -8.22 12.16
C THR A 378 -3.88 -6.78 11.74
N TYR A 379 -3.37 -5.86 12.56
CA TYR A 379 -3.42 -4.42 12.30
C TYR A 379 -2.02 -3.87 12.02
N LYS A 380 -1.99 -2.67 11.44
CA LYS A 380 -0.77 -1.90 11.25
C LYS A 380 -0.92 -0.46 11.73
N PHE A 381 0.17 0.06 12.26
CA PHE A 381 0.39 1.48 12.43
C PHE A 381 1.40 1.95 11.40
N ALA A 382 0.93 2.74 10.42
CA ALA A 382 1.75 3.31 9.38
C ALA A 382 1.99 4.80 9.63
N GLY A 383 3.25 5.23 9.47
CA GLY A 383 3.64 6.62 9.62
C GLY A 383 3.57 7.39 8.30
N ASN A 384 4.35 8.48 8.24
CA ASN A 384 4.50 9.33 7.04
C ASN A 384 5.30 8.65 5.89
N PHE A 385 5.58 7.36 6.00
CA PHE A 385 6.30 6.61 4.98
C PHE A 385 5.51 6.55 3.66
N ALA A 386 4.19 6.36 3.71
CA ALA A 386 3.36 6.26 2.52
C ALA A 386 3.38 7.53 1.65
N PRO A 387 3.23 8.76 2.18
CA PRO A 387 3.39 9.98 1.39
C PRO A 387 4.80 10.13 0.80
N LEU A 388 5.85 9.83 1.58
CA LEU A 388 7.23 9.87 1.11
C LEU A 388 7.46 8.88 -0.03
N ASN A 389 6.97 7.65 0.12
CA ASN A 389 7.09 6.60 -0.87
C ASN A 389 6.18 6.81 -2.07
N GLN A 390 5.01 7.42 -1.90
CA GLN A 390 4.19 7.82 -3.04
C GLN A 390 4.93 8.84 -3.91
N ILE A 391 5.62 9.80 -3.29
CA ILE A 391 6.47 10.75 -4.01
C ILE A 391 7.63 10.02 -4.68
N LEU A 392 8.33 9.14 -3.97
CA LEU A 392 9.42 8.32 -4.52
C LEU A 392 8.92 7.28 -5.53
N GLY A 393 7.76 6.67 -5.28
CA GLY A 393 7.11 5.73 -6.18
C GLY A 393 6.61 6.35 -7.48
N LEU A 394 6.23 7.64 -7.49
CA LEU A 394 5.94 8.39 -8.71
C LEU A 394 7.16 8.45 -9.64
N PHE A 395 8.36 8.42 -9.08
CA PHE A 395 9.61 8.39 -9.86
C PHE A 395 10.02 6.99 -10.28
N ARG A 396 9.62 5.94 -9.54
CA ARG A 396 10.03 4.55 -9.79
C ARG A 396 8.99 3.72 -10.55
N TYR A 397 7.71 4.07 -10.43
CA TYR A 397 6.60 3.31 -11.01
C TYR A 397 5.65 4.22 -11.79
N PRO A 398 5.98 4.65 -13.01
CA PRO A 398 4.99 5.27 -13.86
C PRO A 398 3.81 4.30 -14.05
N LYS A 399 2.58 4.82 -13.95
CA LYS A 399 1.37 4.02 -14.20
C LYS A 399 1.46 3.39 -15.59
N GLY A 400 1.77 2.13 -15.64
CA GLY A 400 2.00 1.37 -16.89
C GLY A 400 2.83 0.11 -16.65
N GLY A 401 3.28 -0.13 -15.41
CA GLY A 401 3.84 -1.42 -14.99
C GLY A 401 5.30 -1.69 -15.36
N LYS A 402 6.04 -0.72 -15.88
CA LYS A 402 7.49 -0.85 -16.02
C LYS A 402 8.19 -0.11 -14.89
N LYS A 403 8.96 -0.85 -14.11
CA LYS A 403 9.84 -0.36 -13.04
C LYS A 403 10.91 0.53 -13.68
N LEU A 404 10.99 1.81 -13.30
CA LEU A 404 12.18 2.60 -13.58
C LEU A 404 13.25 2.17 -12.59
N THR A 405 14.13 1.25 -12.98
CA THR A 405 15.38 0.97 -12.27
C THR A 405 16.34 2.14 -12.48
N SER A 406 17.37 2.28 -11.63
CA SER A 406 18.45 3.24 -11.88
C SER A 406 19.10 3.05 -13.26
N GLU A 407 19.03 1.82 -13.82
CA GLU A 407 19.43 1.48 -15.19
C GLU A 407 18.38 1.90 -16.23
N SER A 408 17.10 1.99 -15.90
CA SER A 408 16.07 2.54 -16.82
C SER A 408 16.00 4.05 -16.79
N LEU A 409 16.73 4.71 -15.88
CA LEU A 409 17.04 6.14 -15.97
C LEU A 409 18.25 6.41 -16.89
N THR A 410 19.08 5.43 -17.19
CA THR A 410 19.85 5.36 -18.41
C THR A 410 18.90 4.76 -19.45
N LEU A 411 18.07 5.60 -20.05
CA LEU A 411 17.35 5.26 -21.27
C LEU A 411 18.38 4.66 -22.22
N ASP A 412 18.20 3.37 -22.56
CA ASP A 412 18.87 2.78 -23.70
C ASP A 412 18.70 3.75 -24.86
N SER A 413 19.82 4.39 -25.22
CA SER A 413 19.91 5.28 -26.37
C SER A 413 19.69 4.54 -27.69
N GLU A 414 19.40 3.24 -27.66
CA GLU A 414 19.25 2.40 -28.85
C GLU A 414 17.81 2.24 -29.36
N VAL A 415 16.77 2.65 -28.60
CA VAL A 415 15.37 2.38 -29.04
C VAL A 415 14.77 3.51 -29.87
N LEU A 416 15.38 4.68 -29.92
CA LEU A 416 14.91 5.80 -30.75
C LEU A 416 16.10 6.46 -31.45
N THR A 417 16.71 5.79 -32.41
CA THR A 417 17.42 6.51 -33.49
C THR A 417 16.34 7.16 -34.38
N PRO A 418 16.14 8.47 -34.33
CA PRO A 418 15.28 9.13 -35.30
C PRO A 418 15.89 8.94 -36.67
N LYS A 419 15.06 8.62 -37.65
CA LYS A 419 15.38 8.95 -39.03
C LYS A 419 15.82 10.42 -39.04
N SER A 420 17.00 10.69 -39.51
CA SER A 420 17.66 12.00 -39.52
C SER A 420 16.68 13.12 -39.83
N GLY A 421 16.53 14.11 -38.91
CA GLY A 421 15.80 15.35 -39.12
C GLY A 421 14.48 15.53 -38.38
N GLY A 422 14.03 14.59 -37.54
CA GLY A 422 12.79 14.71 -36.78
C GLY A 422 12.95 15.35 -35.39
N LYS A 423 11.99 16.21 -35.00
CA LYS A 423 11.89 16.80 -33.67
C LYS A 423 11.61 15.73 -32.61
N ARG A 424 12.40 15.67 -31.52
CA ARG A 424 12.18 14.73 -30.41
C ARG A 424 11.22 15.33 -29.41
N VAL A 425 10.06 14.72 -29.27
CA VAL A 425 8.98 15.22 -28.41
C VAL A 425 8.74 14.22 -27.27
N ALA A 426 8.82 14.70 -26.02
CA ALA A 426 8.37 13.94 -24.86
C ALA A 426 6.87 14.19 -24.66
N LEU A 427 6.06 13.12 -24.68
CA LEU A 427 4.62 13.20 -24.46
C LEU A 427 4.29 12.75 -23.03
N ILE A 428 3.59 13.61 -22.25
CA ILE A 428 3.19 13.35 -20.87
C ILE A 428 1.65 13.38 -20.80
N PRO A 429 0.98 12.23 -21.03
CA PRO A 429 -0.46 12.15 -20.94
C PRO A 429 -0.92 11.86 -19.50
N GLY A 430 -2.01 12.50 -19.04
CA GLY A 430 -2.54 12.22 -17.71
C GLY A 430 -3.84 12.93 -17.35
N GLY A 431 -4.43 12.54 -16.21
CA GLY A 431 -5.65 13.16 -15.68
C GLY A 431 -5.41 14.58 -15.16
N PHE A 432 -4.31 14.80 -14.46
CA PHE A 432 -3.79 16.08 -13.95
C PHE A 432 -4.83 17.04 -13.35
N LYS A 433 -5.73 16.54 -12.50
CA LYS A 433 -6.80 17.35 -11.92
C LYS A 433 -6.90 17.15 -10.42
N PRO A 434 -6.17 17.97 -9.65
CA PRO A 434 -5.21 18.98 -10.10
C PRO A 434 -3.88 18.34 -10.54
N PRO A 435 -3.05 19.03 -11.33
CA PRO A 435 -1.65 18.67 -11.47
C PRO A 435 -0.94 18.86 -10.12
N HIS A 436 -0.01 17.97 -9.79
CA HIS A 436 0.79 18.07 -8.57
C HIS A 436 2.28 18.08 -8.90
N ALA A 437 3.10 18.37 -7.88
CA ALA A 437 4.54 18.53 -8.00
C ALA A 437 5.27 17.41 -8.77
N GLY A 438 4.88 16.15 -8.55
CA GLY A 438 5.48 15.02 -9.27
C GLY A 438 5.24 15.07 -10.77
N HIS A 439 4.08 15.52 -11.21
CA HIS A 439 3.79 15.73 -12.63
C HIS A 439 4.68 16.83 -13.23
N PHE A 440 4.83 17.94 -12.50
CA PHE A 440 5.71 19.03 -12.91
C PHE A 440 7.17 18.61 -12.99
N LEU A 441 7.68 17.88 -12.00
CA LEU A 441 9.06 17.39 -12.00
C LEU A 441 9.34 16.46 -13.20
N LEU A 442 8.37 15.64 -13.60
CA LEU A 442 8.47 14.81 -14.79
C LEU A 442 8.59 15.68 -16.06
N ALA A 443 7.75 16.70 -16.19
CA ALA A 443 7.83 17.65 -17.32
C ALA A 443 9.18 18.39 -17.34
N LYS A 444 9.63 18.86 -16.17
CA LYS A 444 10.93 19.53 -16.01
C LYS A 444 12.10 18.60 -16.34
N TYR A 445 12.03 17.34 -15.91
CA TYR A 445 13.07 16.34 -16.22
C TYR A 445 13.27 16.22 -17.73
N PHE A 446 12.18 16.05 -18.49
CA PHE A 446 12.26 15.96 -19.94
C PHE A 446 12.64 17.31 -20.59
N ALA A 447 12.17 18.43 -20.07
CA ALA A 447 12.53 19.76 -20.60
C ALA A 447 14.03 20.08 -20.47
N ASN A 448 14.68 19.55 -19.43
CA ASN A 448 16.11 19.72 -19.19
C ASN A 448 16.99 18.73 -19.97
N LYS A 449 16.41 17.74 -20.64
CA LYS A 449 17.17 16.82 -21.49
C LYS A 449 17.63 17.53 -22.76
N LYS A 450 18.94 17.36 -23.09
CA LYS A 450 19.54 17.96 -24.29
C LYS A 450 18.98 17.38 -25.59
N ASP A 451 18.55 16.13 -25.52
CA ASP A 451 18.02 15.35 -26.63
C ASP A 451 16.49 15.41 -26.75
N VAL A 452 15.81 16.26 -25.99
CA VAL A 452 14.38 16.54 -26.09
C VAL A 452 14.18 17.99 -26.57
N ASP A 453 13.50 18.14 -27.67
CA ASP A 453 13.24 19.45 -28.28
C ASP A 453 11.96 20.08 -27.72
N GLU A 454 10.98 19.27 -27.37
CA GLU A 454 9.68 19.72 -26.88
C GLU A 454 9.08 18.70 -25.89
N VAL A 455 8.36 19.20 -24.89
CA VAL A 455 7.59 18.39 -23.95
C VAL A 455 6.11 18.79 -24.09
N ILE A 456 5.24 17.82 -24.39
CA ILE A 456 3.81 18.06 -24.52
C ILE A 456 3.08 17.36 -23.37
N VAL A 457 2.47 18.16 -22.51
CA VAL A 457 1.58 17.68 -21.44
C VAL A 457 0.17 17.63 -21.99
N VAL A 458 -0.44 16.43 -22.01
CA VAL A 458 -1.80 16.22 -22.50
C VAL A 458 -2.73 15.97 -21.32
N VAL A 459 -3.59 16.94 -21.02
CA VAL A 459 -4.57 16.88 -19.94
C VAL A 459 -5.83 16.14 -20.42
N SER A 460 -6.22 15.07 -19.75
CA SER A 460 -7.47 14.32 -20.04
C SER A 460 -8.69 15.25 -20.03
N THR A 461 -9.59 15.09 -20.98
CA THR A 461 -10.87 15.82 -21.00
C THR A 461 -11.96 15.22 -20.09
N LYS A 462 -11.68 14.06 -19.45
CA LYS A 462 -12.60 13.45 -18.48
C LYS A 462 -12.81 14.41 -17.30
N SER A 463 -14.05 14.79 -17.02
CA SER A 463 -14.39 15.67 -15.90
C SER A 463 -13.99 15.06 -14.55
N ARG A 464 -13.42 15.87 -13.66
CA ARG A 464 -13.10 15.54 -12.27
C ARG A 464 -13.34 16.76 -11.38
N PRO A 465 -14.60 17.07 -11.04
CA PRO A 465 -14.90 18.18 -10.14
C PRO A 465 -14.10 18.05 -8.82
N PRO A 466 -13.70 19.17 -8.19
CA PRO A 466 -14.00 20.55 -8.59
C PRO A 466 -13.05 21.11 -9.67
N VAL A 467 -12.01 20.38 -10.10
CA VAL A 467 -11.01 20.89 -11.03
C VAL A 467 -11.44 20.61 -12.48
N THR A 468 -11.71 21.67 -13.23
CA THR A 468 -12.01 21.58 -14.65
C THR A 468 -10.75 21.36 -15.49
N VAL A 469 -10.92 21.03 -16.79
CA VAL A 469 -9.80 20.91 -17.74
C VAL A 469 -9.03 22.21 -17.85
N ASP A 470 -9.75 23.33 -17.98
CA ASP A 470 -9.16 24.66 -18.13
C ASP A 470 -8.39 25.08 -16.88
N MET A 471 -8.92 24.79 -15.69
CA MET A 471 -8.19 25.03 -14.42
C MET A 471 -6.90 24.21 -14.37
N ALA A 472 -6.94 22.93 -14.77
CA ALA A 472 -5.76 22.08 -14.79
C ALA A 472 -4.71 22.59 -15.80
N ILE A 473 -5.14 23.06 -16.98
CA ILE A 473 -4.24 23.66 -17.98
C ILE A 473 -3.59 24.91 -17.43
N LYS A 474 -4.38 25.85 -16.85
CA LYS A 474 -3.85 27.09 -16.24
C LYS A 474 -2.85 26.79 -15.12
N LEU A 475 -3.11 25.80 -14.27
CA LEU A 475 -2.17 25.39 -13.24
C LEU A 475 -0.86 24.87 -13.84
N TRP A 476 -0.95 24.07 -14.89
CA TRP A 476 0.22 23.59 -15.63
C TRP A 476 1.02 24.74 -16.24
N GLU A 477 0.36 25.71 -16.87
CA GLU A 477 1.00 26.89 -17.47
C GLU A 477 1.74 27.72 -16.41
N ILE A 478 1.16 27.87 -15.20
CA ILE A 478 1.82 28.52 -14.07
C ILE A 478 3.08 27.75 -13.67
N TYR A 479 2.98 26.41 -13.52
CA TYR A 479 4.12 25.60 -13.12
C TYR A 479 5.24 25.55 -14.15
N THR A 480 4.90 25.66 -15.44
CA THR A 480 5.86 25.49 -16.55
C THR A 480 6.29 26.80 -17.20
N LYS A 481 5.89 27.98 -16.65
CA LYS A 481 6.20 29.29 -17.22
C LYS A 481 7.68 29.52 -17.54
N ASP A 482 8.57 28.95 -16.72
CA ASP A 482 10.02 29.08 -16.87
C ASP A 482 10.64 27.95 -17.77
N PHE A 483 9.80 27.12 -18.37
CA PHE A 483 10.22 25.98 -19.20
C PHE A 483 9.63 26.09 -20.62
N PRO A 484 10.23 26.90 -21.50
CA PRO A 484 9.68 27.18 -22.83
C PRO A 484 9.52 25.95 -23.73
N LYS A 485 10.22 24.85 -23.42
CA LYS A 485 10.04 23.57 -24.10
C LYS A 485 8.73 22.85 -23.75
N VAL A 486 8.07 23.23 -22.66
CA VAL A 486 6.87 22.56 -22.17
C VAL A 486 5.63 23.24 -22.73
N LYS A 487 4.82 22.49 -23.45
CA LYS A 487 3.49 22.90 -23.92
C LYS A 487 2.42 22.08 -23.23
N VAL A 488 1.31 22.71 -22.92
CA VAL A 488 0.18 22.08 -22.25
C VAL A 488 -1.05 22.17 -23.15
N GLN A 489 -1.77 21.06 -23.30
CA GLN A 489 -2.98 21.03 -24.12
C GLN A 489 -3.99 20.02 -23.59
N ALA A 490 -5.27 20.24 -23.88
CA ALA A 490 -6.31 19.25 -23.65
C ALA A 490 -6.15 18.06 -24.60
N GLY A 491 -6.45 16.86 -24.13
CA GLY A 491 -6.60 15.68 -24.99
C GLY A 491 -7.77 15.82 -25.95
N LYS A 492 -7.74 15.11 -27.05
CA LYS A 492 -8.89 15.05 -27.99
C LYS A 492 -10.00 14.13 -27.52
N THR A 493 -9.67 13.19 -26.65
CA THR A 493 -10.59 12.17 -26.08
C THR A 493 -10.53 12.19 -24.55
N PRO A 494 -11.52 11.61 -23.85
CA PRO A 494 -11.48 11.45 -22.38
C PRO A 494 -10.28 10.64 -21.90
N SER A 495 -9.76 9.72 -22.71
CA SER A 495 -8.48 9.06 -22.48
C SER A 495 -7.36 9.89 -23.13
N PRO A 496 -6.34 10.32 -22.39
CA PRO A 496 -5.26 11.12 -22.96
C PRO A 496 -4.28 10.30 -23.83
N VAL A 497 -4.49 8.99 -23.92
CA VAL A 497 -3.60 8.03 -24.61
C VAL A 497 -4.29 7.33 -25.79
N GLY A 498 -5.60 7.54 -25.97
CA GLY A 498 -6.38 6.84 -27.02
C GLY A 498 -7.10 7.76 -27.94
#